data_f1d20a4558a82566b3902d1839080142
#
_entry.id   f1d20a4558a82566b3902d1839080142
#
_cell.length_a   1.000
_cell.length_b   1.000
_cell.length_c   1.000
_cell.angle_alpha   90.00
_cell.angle_beta   90.00
_cell.angle_gamma   90.00
#
_symmetry.space_group_name_H-M   'P 1'
#
loop_
_entity.id
_entity.type
_entity.pdbx_description
1 polymer ?
#
loop_
_entity_poly.entity_id
_entity_poly.type
_entity_poly.pdbx_seq_one_letter_code
_entity_poly.pdbx_strand_id
1 'polypeptide(L)'
;MTVVSVEHALAGKIPEGGEVTVRGWVRTVRGSANLAFVNVSDGSCFAPIQVVANDTLANFDEIKRLTSGCSVIGTGTLVKSQGKGQSFEIQASALEVVGWVEDPLTYPIQPKPMSPEFLREVAHLRPRTNLFGAVTRIRNCLAQAVHRFFHENGFNWISTPIITTSDAEGAGQMFRVSTLDMVNLPRDEKGAIDFSRDFFGKETFLTVSGQLNVEAYCLALSKVYTFGPTFRAENSHTTRHLAEFWMIEPEIAFADLAEDARLAEEFLKYLFRAVLNERSDDLAFIAERVDKNAITKLEDFINAPFERIDYTDAVSLLQKSGRKFDFPVEWGLDLQTEHERWLTEEHVGRPVVVTNYPEHIKAFYMRLNDDGKTVAAMDVLAPGIGEIIGGSQREERLDVLDARMAQFGLDREHYSWYRDFRRYGSVPHAGFGLGFERLVVYVCGLSNIRDAIPYPRAPGSADF
;
A
#
# COMPACT_ATOMS: atom_id res chain seq x y z
N MET A 1 -18.45 -17.04 -30.33
CA MET A 1 -18.86 -16.61 -28.95
C MET A 1 -17.72 -15.81 -28.37
N THR A 2 -17.99 -14.58 -27.94
CA THR A 2 -16.96 -13.68 -27.41
C THR A 2 -16.98 -13.78 -25.88
N VAL A 3 -15.87 -14.26 -25.29
CA VAL A 3 -15.69 -14.22 -23.83
C VAL A 3 -15.39 -12.77 -23.43
N VAL A 4 -16.19 -12.25 -22.50
CA VAL A 4 -16.09 -10.85 -22.03
C VAL A 4 -15.95 -10.79 -20.50
N SER A 5 -15.33 -9.74 -19.98
CA SER A 5 -15.39 -9.48 -18.54
C SER A 5 -16.74 -8.92 -18.14
N VAL A 6 -17.09 -9.13 -16.88
CA VAL A 6 -18.32 -8.56 -16.29
C VAL A 6 -18.29 -7.03 -16.39
N GLU A 7 -17.15 -6.40 -16.15
CA GLU A 7 -16.96 -4.94 -16.31
C GLU A 7 -17.34 -4.47 -17.72
N HIS A 8 -16.83 -5.15 -18.76
CA HIS A 8 -17.14 -4.77 -20.16
C HIS A 8 -18.60 -4.96 -20.53
N ALA A 9 -19.22 -6.04 -20.03
CA ALA A 9 -20.64 -6.29 -20.24
C ALA A 9 -21.51 -5.21 -19.57
N LEU A 10 -21.23 -4.86 -18.32
CA LEU A 10 -21.98 -3.83 -17.57
C LEU A 10 -21.73 -2.41 -18.05
N ALA A 11 -20.54 -2.12 -18.59
CA ALA A 11 -20.18 -0.80 -19.14
C ALA A 11 -20.79 -0.50 -20.52
N GLY A 12 -21.60 -1.42 -21.10
CA GLY A 12 -22.20 -1.23 -22.41
C GLY A 12 -21.19 -1.24 -23.57
N LYS A 13 -20.00 -1.80 -23.36
CA LYS A 13 -18.98 -1.95 -24.41
C LYS A 13 -19.32 -3.03 -25.45
N ILE A 14 -20.33 -3.82 -25.15
CA ILE A 14 -20.90 -4.83 -26.04
C ILE A 14 -22.29 -4.36 -26.47
N PRO A 15 -22.63 -4.43 -27.77
CA PRO A 15 -23.96 -4.05 -28.24
C PRO A 15 -25.07 -4.90 -27.57
N GLU A 16 -26.18 -4.25 -27.25
CA GLU A 16 -27.41 -4.94 -26.79
C GLU A 16 -27.86 -5.96 -27.85
N GLY A 17 -28.28 -7.15 -27.40
CA GLY A 17 -28.63 -8.26 -28.29
C GLY A 17 -27.43 -9.11 -28.74
N GLY A 18 -26.20 -8.72 -28.38
CA GLY A 18 -25.00 -9.51 -28.66
C GLY A 18 -24.93 -10.78 -27.82
N GLU A 19 -24.42 -11.86 -28.41
CA GLU A 19 -24.17 -13.11 -27.68
C GLU A 19 -22.81 -13.02 -26.96
N VAL A 20 -22.81 -13.23 -25.65
CA VAL A 20 -21.64 -13.13 -24.77
C VAL A 20 -21.46 -14.37 -23.91
N THR A 21 -20.23 -14.61 -23.51
CA THR A 21 -19.90 -15.63 -22.50
C THR A 21 -19.16 -14.95 -21.36
N VAL A 22 -19.65 -15.13 -20.12
CA VAL A 22 -18.96 -14.72 -18.88
C VAL A 22 -18.54 -15.96 -18.10
N ARG A 23 -17.41 -15.82 -17.36
CA ARG A 23 -16.85 -16.87 -16.51
C ARG A 23 -16.62 -16.30 -15.13
N GLY A 24 -17.01 -17.00 -14.08
CA GLY A 24 -16.82 -16.44 -12.75
C GLY A 24 -17.42 -17.29 -11.65
N TRP A 25 -17.56 -16.64 -10.50
CA TRP A 25 -18.06 -17.27 -9.28
C TRP A 25 -19.42 -16.69 -8.92
N VAL A 26 -20.30 -17.61 -8.50
CA VAL A 26 -21.64 -17.29 -8.03
C VAL A 26 -21.55 -16.51 -6.72
N ARG A 27 -22.18 -15.35 -6.69
CA ARG A 27 -22.36 -14.52 -5.49
C ARG A 27 -23.65 -14.85 -4.77
N THR A 28 -24.74 -14.85 -5.52
CA THR A 28 -26.06 -15.22 -5.01
C THR A 28 -26.87 -15.91 -6.09
N VAL A 29 -27.79 -16.78 -5.66
CA VAL A 29 -28.80 -17.39 -6.52
C VAL A 29 -30.15 -17.10 -5.93
N ARG A 30 -31.08 -16.68 -6.76
CA ARG A 30 -32.51 -16.54 -6.42
C ARG A 30 -33.32 -17.20 -7.53
N GLY A 31 -34.42 -17.87 -7.20
CA GLY A 31 -35.17 -18.53 -8.21
C GLY A 31 -36.64 -18.74 -7.84
N SER A 32 -37.42 -19.08 -8.84
CA SER A 32 -38.78 -19.58 -8.77
C SER A 32 -38.84 -20.97 -9.42
N ALA A 33 -40.04 -21.53 -9.63
CA ALA A 33 -40.22 -22.81 -10.29
C ALA A 33 -39.57 -22.83 -11.69
N ASN A 34 -39.65 -21.75 -12.45
CA ASN A 34 -39.29 -21.70 -13.87
C ASN A 34 -38.14 -20.73 -14.22
N LEU A 35 -37.62 -19.97 -13.25
CA LEU A 35 -36.54 -18.99 -13.46
C LEU A 35 -35.51 -19.06 -12.33
N ALA A 36 -34.25 -18.95 -12.70
CA ALA A 36 -33.15 -18.76 -11.76
C ALA A 36 -32.34 -17.52 -12.14
N PHE A 37 -32.07 -16.66 -11.16
CA PHE A 37 -31.25 -15.45 -11.29
C PHE A 37 -29.93 -15.72 -10.59
N VAL A 38 -28.87 -15.92 -11.36
CA VAL A 38 -27.54 -16.25 -10.88
C VAL A 38 -26.66 -15.03 -11.01
N ASN A 39 -26.24 -14.42 -9.91
CA ASN A 39 -25.30 -13.32 -9.91
C ASN A 39 -23.86 -13.85 -9.98
N VAL A 40 -23.17 -13.52 -11.06
CA VAL A 40 -21.82 -13.99 -11.37
C VAL A 40 -20.84 -12.81 -11.31
N SER A 41 -19.74 -13.01 -10.60
CA SER A 41 -18.62 -12.06 -10.52
C SER A 41 -17.35 -12.74 -11.00
N ASP A 42 -16.62 -12.05 -11.87
CA ASP A 42 -15.28 -12.44 -12.33
C ASP A 42 -14.15 -11.63 -11.66
N GLY A 43 -14.53 -10.72 -10.75
CA GLY A 43 -13.60 -9.85 -10.04
C GLY A 43 -13.16 -8.59 -10.80
N SER A 44 -13.56 -8.41 -12.06
CA SER A 44 -13.16 -7.25 -12.90
C SER A 44 -13.73 -5.91 -12.41
N CYS A 45 -14.92 -5.92 -11.77
CA CYS A 45 -15.57 -4.76 -11.17
C CYS A 45 -16.30 -5.13 -9.88
N PHE A 46 -16.87 -4.14 -9.21
CA PHE A 46 -17.61 -4.35 -7.96
C PHE A 46 -18.92 -5.11 -8.18
N ALA A 47 -19.71 -4.70 -9.16
CA ALA A 47 -21.04 -5.27 -9.42
C ALA A 47 -20.94 -6.64 -10.10
N PRO A 48 -21.68 -7.67 -9.64
CA PRO A 48 -21.85 -8.90 -10.41
C PRO A 48 -22.80 -8.68 -11.58
N ILE A 49 -22.72 -9.52 -12.61
CA ILE A 49 -23.72 -9.57 -13.66
C ILE A 49 -24.76 -10.66 -13.36
N GLN A 50 -26.02 -10.38 -13.60
CA GLN A 50 -27.10 -11.35 -13.48
C GLN A 50 -27.19 -12.21 -14.73
N VAL A 51 -27.11 -13.53 -14.57
CA VAL A 51 -27.41 -14.52 -15.60
C VAL A 51 -28.78 -15.10 -15.29
N VAL A 52 -29.72 -14.91 -16.22
CA VAL A 52 -31.10 -15.35 -16.10
C VAL A 52 -31.24 -16.70 -16.84
N ALA A 53 -31.45 -17.76 -16.09
CA ALA A 53 -31.68 -19.11 -16.61
C ALA A 53 -33.16 -19.47 -16.47
N ASN A 54 -33.74 -20.10 -17.50
CA ASN A 54 -35.10 -20.56 -17.48
C ASN A 54 -35.15 -22.10 -17.56
N ASP A 55 -36.34 -22.67 -17.35
CA ASP A 55 -36.60 -24.12 -17.29
C ASP A 55 -36.47 -24.83 -18.64
N THR A 56 -36.19 -24.11 -19.73
CA THR A 56 -35.86 -24.74 -21.02
C THR A 56 -34.41 -25.23 -21.10
N LEU A 57 -33.55 -24.83 -20.17
CA LEU A 57 -32.18 -25.33 -20.08
C LEU A 57 -32.18 -26.76 -19.54
N ALA A 58 -31.51 -27.68 -20.24
CA ALA A 58 -31.51 -29.11 -19.90
C ALA A 58 -31.00 -29.42 -18.48
N ASN A 59 -30.15 -28.52 -17.93
CA ASN A 59 -29.60 -28.66 -16.58
C ASN A 59 -30.22 -27.68 -15.57
N PHE A 60 -31.45 -27.22 -15.78
CA PHE A 60 -32.08 -26.24 -14.92
C PHE A 60 -32.19 -26.67 -13.45
N ASP A 61 -32.45 -27.96 -13.19
CA ASP A 61 -32.48 -28.49 -11.83
C ASP A 61 -31.09 -28.44 -11.15
N GLU A 62 -30.04 -28.59 -11.91
CA GLU A 62 -28.67 -28.42 -11.45
C GLU A 62 -28.39 -26.93 -11.08
N ILE A 63 -28.83 -26.01 -11.95
CA ILE A 63 -28.68 -24.56 -11.74
C ILE A 63 -29.37 -24.08 -10.45
N LYS A 64 -30.55 -24.65 -10.13
CA LYS A 64 -31.26 -24.33 -8.87
C LYS A 64 -30.49 -24.74 -7.60
N ARG A 65 -29.56 -25.68 -7.71
CA ARG A 65 -28.74 -26.16 -6.60
C ARG A 65 -27.47 -25.35 -6.38
N LEU A 66 -27.17 -24.39 -7.26
CA LEU A 66 -25.99 -23.52 -7.12
C LEU A 66 -26.04 -22.77 -5.79
N THR A 67 -24.84 -22.61 -5.20
CA THR A 67 -24.64 -21.83 -3.98
C THR A 67 -23.54 -20.79 -4.18
N SER A 68 -23.44 -19.85 -3.25
CA SER A 68 -22.33 -18.90 -3.23
C SER A 68 -20.99 -19.64 -3.26
N GLY A 69 -20.09 -19.21 -4.14
CA GLY A 69 -18.75 -19.79 -4.29
C GLY A 69 -18.62 -20.83 -5.40
N CYS A 70 -19.71 -21.40 -5.93
CA CYS A 70 -19.65 -22.24 -7.13
C CYS A 70 -19.09 -21.46 -8.32
N SER A 71 -18.37 -22.11 -9.23
CA SER A 71 -17.87 -21.50 -10.45
C SER A 71 -18.70 -21.92 -11.67
N VAL A 72 -18.95 -20.96 -12.56
CA VAL A 72 -19.85 -21.16 -13.71
C VAL A 72 -19.33 -20.50 -14.98
N ILE A 73 -19.79 -21.01 -16.14
CA ILE A 73 -19.68 -20.38 -17.45
C ILE A 73 -21.11 -20.09 -17.94
N GLY A 74 -21.46 -18.81 -18.05
CA GLY A 74 -22.77 -18.36 -18.54
C GLY A 74 -22.66 -17.81 -19.95
N THR A 75 -23.40 -18.39 -20.89
CA THR A 75 -23.48 -17.92 -22.28
C THR A 75 -24.91 -17.51 -22.58
N GLY A 76 -25.09 -16.43 -23.31
CA GLY A 76 -26.41 -15.96 -23.68
C GLY A 76 -26.43 -14.57 -24.30
N THR A 77 -27.60 -14.03 -24.45
CA THR A 77 -27.82 -12.70 -25.04
C THR A 77 -27.74 -11.63 -23.98
N LEU A 78 -26.89 -10.61 -24.20
CA LEU A 78 -26.80 -9.43 -23.34
C LEU A 78 -27.99 -8.50 -23.62
N VAL A 79 -28.78 -8.22 -22.60
CA VAL A 79 -29.96 -7.35 -22.68
C VAL A 79 -29.96 -6.31 -21.58
N LYS A 80 -30.66 -5.21 -21.77
CA LYS A 80 -30.92 -4.26 -20.67
C LYS A 80 -31.67 -4.95 -19.55
N SER A 81 -31.21 -4.79 -18.33
CA SER A 81 -31.88 -5.39 -17.19
C SER A 81 -33.20 -4.64 -16.89
N GLN A 82 -34.22 -5.41 -16.56
CA GLN A 82 -35.48 -4.88 -16.02
C GLN A 82 -35.42 -4.66 -14.49
N GLY A 83 -34.37 -5.21 -13.84
CA GLY A 83 -34.17 -5.11 -12.41
C GLY A 83 -33.58 -3.75 -12.01
N LYS A 84 -33.94 -3.28 -10.81
CA LYS A 84 -33.34 -2.07 -10.25
C LYS A 84 -31.89 -2.34 -9.83
N GLY A 85 -30.99 -1.41 -10.16
CA GLY A 85 -29.60 -1.43 -9.69
C GLY A 85 -28.61 -2.15 -10.59
N GLN A 86 -28.98 -2.61 -11.78
CA GLN A 86 -28.06 -3.16 -12.78
C GLN A 86 -28.41 -2.68 -14.20
N SER A 87 -27.39 -2.43 -15.02
CA SER A 87 -27.58 -1.91 -16.38
C SER A 87 -27.95 -2.98 -17.37
N PHE A 88 -27.29 -4.13 -17.29
CA PHE A 88 -27.43 -5.25 -18.21
C PHE A 88 -27.54 -6.58 -17.46
N GLU A 89 -28.13 -7.58 -18.13
CA GLU A 89 -28.19 -8.95 -17.70
C GLU A 89 -28.01 -9.89 -18.90
N ILE A 90 -27.71 -11.15 -18.66
CA ILE A 90 -27.53 -12.17 -19.68
C ILE A 90 -28.75 -13.11 -19.65
N GLN A 91 -29.51 -13.17 -20.75
CA GLN A 91 -30.51 -14.19 -20.95
C GLN A 91 -29.79 -15.46 -21.42
N ALA A 92 -29.68 -16.44 -20.53
CA ALA A 92 -28.85 -17.60 -20.75
C ALA A 92 -29.39 -18.53 -21.85
N SER A 93 -28.56 -18.85 -22.83
CA SER A 93 -28.73 -19.98 -23.74
C SER A 93 -28.02 -21.24 -23.19
N ALA A 94 -27.03 -21.06 -22.32
CA ALA A 94 -26.35 -22.11 -21.57
C ALA A 94 -25.77 -21.56 -20.26
N LEU A 95 -25.80 -22.39 -19.21
CA LEU A 95 -25.11 -22.13 -17.95
C LEU A 95 -24.48 -23.44 -17.45
N GLU A 96 -23.16 -23.53 -17.61
CA GLU A 96 -22.37 -24.69 -17.22
C GLU A 96 -21.84 -24.49 -15.78
N VAL A 97 -21.95 -25.52 -14.95
CA VAL A 97 -21.35 -25.54 -13.62
C VAL A 97 -19.99 -26.20 -13.73
N VAL A 98 -18.93 -25.41 -13.51
CA VAL A 98 -17.53 -25.84 -13.62
C VAL A 98 -17.05 -26.47 -12.31
N GLY A 99 -17.40 -25.82 -11.19
CA GLY A 99 -16.99 -26.31 -9.87
C GLY A 99 -18.03 -26.04 -8.81
N TRP A 100 -18.27 -27.05 -8.00
CA TRP A 100 -19.21 -27.01 -6.87
C TRP A 100 -18.49 -26.60 -5.58
N VAL A 101 -19.21 -25.96 -4.68
CA VAL A 101 -18.85 -25.92 -3.27
C VAL A 101 -19.23 -27.27 -2.66
N GLU A 102 -18.26 -28.02 -2.15
CA GLU A 102 -18.44 -29.38 -1.65
C GLU A 102 -19.50 -29.43 -0.54
N ASP A 103 -19.33 -28.55 0.47
CA ASP A 103 -20.32 -28.38 1.54
C ASP A 103 -20.60 -26.90 1.77
N PRO A 104 -21.77 -26.40 1.34
CA PRO A 104 -22.14 -24.98 1.55
C PRO A 104 -22.22 -24.58 3.02
N LEU A 105 -22.40 -25.50 3.96
CA LEU A 105 -22.47 -25.17 5.39
C LEU A 105 -21.11 -24.90 6.00
N THR A 106 -20.06 -25.49 5.45
CA THR A 106 -18.67 -25.31 5.89
C THR A 106 -17.93 -24.23 5.09
N TYR A 107 -18.51 -23.74 3.98
CA TYR A 107 -17.91 -22.67 3.19
C TYR A 107 -17.79 -21.39 4.01
N PRO A 108 -16.55 -20.88 4.27
CA PRO A 108 -16.36 -19.79 5.24
C PRO A 108 -16.99 -18.47 4.81
N ILE A 109 -17.06 -18.22 3.50
CA ILE A 109 -17.56 -16.94 2.95
C ILE A 109 -19.07 -17.02 2.78
N GLN A 110 -19.79 -16.62 3.82
CA GLN A 110 -21.24 -16.63 3.85
C GLN A 110 -21.84 -15.26 3.42
N PRO A 111 -23.07 -15.21 2.89
CA PRO A 111 -23.75 -13.95 2.54
C PRO A 111 -24.28 -13.17 3.77
N LYS A 112 -23.50 -13.13 4.84
CA LYS A 112 -23.76 -12.40 6.09
C LYS A 112 -22.54 -11.56 6.46
N PRO A 113 -22.70 -10.49 7.27
CA PRO A 113 -21.55 -9.75 7.78
C PRO A 113 -20.56 -10.66 8.51
N MET A 114 -19.28 -10.54 8.17
CA MET A 114 -18.16 -11.25 8.78
C MET A 114 -17.18 -10.24 9.34
N SER A 115 -16.59 -10.53 10.51
CA SER A 115 -15.61 -9.64 11.10
C SER A 115 -14.29 -9.66 10.31
N PRO A 116 -13.54 -8.55 10.29
CA PRO A 116 -12.20 -8.53 9.69
C PRO A 116 -11.25 -9.54 10.34
N GLU A 117 -11.38 -9.79 11.65
CA GLU A 117 -10.59 -10.77 12.40
C GLU A 117 -10.77 -12.17 11.82
N PHE A 118 -12.02 -12.61 11.69
CA PHE A 118 -12.33 -13.91 11.08
C PHE A 118 -11.81 -14.00 9.63
N LEU A 119 -11.96 -12.91 8.86
CA LEU A 119 -11.49 -12.89 7.47
C LEU A 119 -9.97 -12.95 7.35
N ARG A 120 -9.22 -12.57 8.40
CA ARG A 120 -7.75 -12.79 8.44
C ARG A 120 -7.40 -14.25 8.67
N GLU A 121 -8.20 -15.00 9.44
CA GLU A 121 -8.02 -16.46 9.65
C GLU A 121 -8.24 -17.26 8.36
N VAL A 122 -9.06 -16.74 7.44
CA VAL A 122 -9.34 -17.33 6.13
C VAL A 122 -8.84 -16.44 4.99
N ALA A 123 -7.63 -15.88 5.14
CA ALA A 123 -7.07 -14.88 4.24
C ALA A 123 -7.06 -15.35 2.77
N HIS A 124 -6.84 -16.62 2.50
CA HIS A 124 -6.88 -17.23 1.16
C HIS A 124 -8.28 -17.20 0.49
N LEU A 125 -9.35 -17.05 1.25
CA LEU A 125 -10.73 -16.97 0.73
C LEU A 125 -11.32 -15.54 0.84
N ARG A 126 -10.78 -14.67 1.68
CA ARG A 126 -11.31 -13.31 1.88
C ARG A 126 -11.40 -12.45 0.60
N PRO A 127 -10.60 -12.66 -0.48
CA PRO A 127 -10.78 -11.94 -1.74
C PRO A 127 -12.15 -12.15 -2.39
N ARG A 128 -12.86 -13.21 -2.03
CA ARG A 128 -14.22 -13.49 -2.51
C ARG A 128 -15.30 -12.62 -1.85
N THR A 129 -14.94 -11.80 -0.84
CA THR A 129 -15.84 -10.82 -0.22
C THR A 129 -15.85 -9.50 -0.99
N ASN A 130 -16.94 -8.73 -0.84
CA ASN A 130 -17.04 -7.43 -1.47
C ASN A 130 -15.95 -6.48 -0.98
N LEU A 131 -15.68 -6.46 0.34
CA LEU A 131 -14.67 -5.58 0.93
C LEU A 131 -13.28 -5.86 0.36
N PHE A 132 -12.81 -7.10 0.44
CA PHE A 132 -11.46 -7.44 -0.01
C PHE A 132 -11.32 -7.46 -1.53
N GLY A 133 -12.41 -7.69 -2.26
CA GLY A 133 -12.46 -7.47 -3.71
C GLY A 133 -12.24 -5.98 -4.05
N ALA A 134 -12.97 -5.07 -3.39
CA ALA A 134 -12.82 -3.62 -3.57
C ALA A 134 -11.42 -3.13 -3.17
N VAL A 135 -10.92 -3.51 -1.98
CA VAL A 135 -9.57 -3.16 -1.52
C VAL A 135 -8.50 -3.64 -2.52
N THR A 136 -8.64 -4.86 -3.05
CA THR A 136 -7.67 -5.41 -4.02
C THR A 136 -7.66 -4.62 -5.34
N ARG A 137 -8.84 -4.24 -5.88
CA ARG A 137 -8.93 -3.44 -7.11
C ARG A 137 -8.42 -2.01 -6.90
N ILE A 138 -8.74 -1.39 -5.76
CA ILE A 138 -8.18 -0.07 -5.39
C ILE A 138 -6.66 -0.16 -5.24
N ARG A 139 -6.14 -1.17 -4.54
CA ARG A 139 -4.69 -1.41 -4.42
C ARG A 139 -4.02 -1.56 -5.78
N ASN A 140 -4.60 -2.34 -6.69
CA ASN A 140 -4.09 -2.49 -8.05
C ASN A 140 -4.12 -1.16 -8.81
N CYS A 141 -5.20 -0.39 -8.73
CA CYS A 141 -5.30 0.93 -9.36
C CYS A 141 -4.20 1.86 -8.85
N LEU A 142 -3.99 1.93 -7.55
CA LEU A 142 -2.92 2.73 -6.93
C LEU A 142 -1.53 2.28 -7.41
N ALA A 143 -1.25 0.98 -7.45
CA ALA A 143 0.04 0.47 -7.92
C ALA A 143 0.32 0.85 -9.39
N GLN A 144 -0.68 0.72 -10.26
CA GLN A 144 -0.55 1.16 -11.66
C GLN A 144 -0.39 2.69 -11.77
N ALA A 145 -1.11 3.45 -10.96
CA ALA A 145 -1.00 4.91 -10.93
C ALA A 145 0.37 5.38 -10.44
N VAL A 146 1.00 4.69 -9.48
CA VAL A 146 2.39 4.94 -9.06
C VAL A 146 3.33 4.84 -10.26
N HIS A 147 3.29 3.73 -10.99
CA HIS A 147 4.16 3.54 -12.14
C HIS A 147 3.89 4.56 -13.26
N ARG A 148 2.62 4.89 -13.53
CA ARG A 148 2.25 5.91 -14.52
C ARG A 148 2.79 7.29 -14.14
N PHE A 149 2.56 7.73 -12.91
CA PHE A 149 3.02 9.03 -12.44
C PHE A 149 4.52 9.20 -12.63
N PHE A 150 5.31 8.25 -12.15
CA PHE A 150 6.75 8.35 -12.24
C PHE A 150 7.25 8.25 -13.69
N HIS A 151 6.68 7.35 -14.49
CA HIS A 151 7.04 7.22 -15.91
C HIS A 151 6.75 8.51 -16.70
N GLU A 152 5.56 9.09 -16.54
CA GLU A 152 5.14 10.32 -17.22
C GLU A 152 5.98 11.53 -16.81
N ASN A 153 6.56 11.53 -15.60
CA ASN A 153 7.45 12.57 -15.08
C ASN A 153 8.95 12.28 -15.33
N GLY A 154 9.27 11.27 -16.13
CA GLY A 154 10.63 10.95 -16.56
C GLY A 154 11.48 10.23 -15.53
N PHE A 155 10.88 9.55 -14.58
CA PHE A 155 11.58 8.71 -13.60
C PHE A 155 11.84 7.31 -14.15
N ASN A 156 12.97 6.74 -13.79
CA ASN A 156 13.31 5.34 -14.04
C ASN A 156 13.00 4.49 -12.80
N TRP A 157 12.30 3.37 -12.98
CA TRP A 157 12.11 2.39 -11.93
C TRP A 157 13.36 1.54 -11.74
N ILE A 158 13.84 1.46 -10.51
CA ILE A 158 15.04 0.70 -10.14
C ILE A 158 14.65 -0.44 -9.20
N SER A 159 15.04 -1.65 -9.59
CA SER A 159 14.89 -2.84 -8.73
C SER A 159 16.06 -2.90 -7.75
N THR A 160 15.87 -2.38 -6.55
CA THR A 160 16.86 -2.45 -5.46
C THR A 160 16.87 -3.83 -4.81
N PRO A 161 18.01 -4.29 -4.25
CA PRO A 161 18.10 -5.62 -3.66
C PRO A 161 17.25 -5.73 -2.39
N ILE A 162 16.59 -6.87 -2.23
CA ILE A 162 15.83 -7.21 -1.02
C ILE A 162 16.77 -7.75 0.07
N ILE A 163 17.82 -8.48 -0.32
CA ILE A 163 18.85 -8.99 0.60
C ILE A 163 20.00 -7.98 0.63
N THR A 164 20.35 -7.53 1.83
CA THR A 164 21.33 -6.47 2.04
C THR A 164 22.25 -6.78 3.22
N THR A 165 23.40 -6.13 3.24
CA THR A 165 24.30 -6.10 4.42
C THR A 165 24.19 -4.77 5.15
N SER A 166 23.45 -3.78 4.64
CA SER A 166 23.40 -2.42 5.15
C SER A 166 22.07 -2.12 5.81
N ASP A 167 22.10 -1.50 6.98
CA ASP A 167 20.94 -0.95 7.66
C ASP A 167 20.75 0.52 7.26
N ALA A 168 19.69 0.79 6.50
CA ALA A 168 19.38 2.15 6.05
C ALA A 168 18.89 3.07 7.19
N GLU A 169 18.30 2.52 8.23
CA GLU A 169 17.75 3.29 9.34
C GLU A 169 18.73 3.41 10.54
N GLY A 170 19.78 2.57 10.57
CA GLY A 170 20.85 2.61 11.55
C GLY A 170 20.47 2.11 12.96
N ALA A 171 19.26 1.60 13.14
CA ALA A 171 18.75 1.04 14.39
C ALA A 171 17.77 -0.11 14.14
N GLY A 172 17.78 -0.65 12.92
CA GLY A 172 16.74 -1.53 12.44
C GLY A 172 16.79 -2.91 13.06
N GLN A 173 15.64 -3.36 13.53
CA GLN A 173 15.44 -4.78 13.78
C GLN A 173 15.19 -5.44 12.43
N MET A 174 16.25 -5.99 11.84
CA MET A 174 16.19 -6.65 10.54
C MET A 174 16.03 -8.17 10.69
N PHE A 175 15.26 -8.77 9.78
CA PHE A 175 15.22 -10.23 9.63
C PHE A 175 16.53 -10.72 9.02
N ARG A 176 17.22 -11.62 9.70
CA ARG A 176 18.45 -12.25 9.17
C ARG A 176 18.12 -13.26 8.08
N VAL A 177 18.89 -13.22 6.99
CA VAL A 177 18.84 -14.20 5.91
C VAL A 177 20.08 -15.09 6.02
N SER A 178 19.90 -16.39 6.23
CA SER A 178 20.99 -17.35 6.43
C SER A 178 20.59 -18.72 5.93
N THR A 179 21.58 -19.46 5.40
CA THR A 179 21.45 -20.88 5.05
C THR A 179 22.20 -21.79 6.01
N LEU A 180 22.74 -21.25 7.10
CA LEU A 180 23.43 -22.04 8.13
C LEU A 180 22.45 -22.96 8.86
N ASP A 181 22.93 -24.16 9.20
CA ASP A 181 22.17 -25.05 10.07
C ASP A 181 22.03 -24.45 11.46
N MET A 182 20.81 -24.11 11.86
CA MET A 182 20.53 -23.48 13.16
C MET A 182 20.84 -24.37 14.36
N VAL A 183 20.95 -25.72 14.15
CA VAL A 183 21.31 -26.67 15.20
C VAL A 183 22.83 -26.76 15.37
N ASN A 184 23.58 -26.68 14.25
CA ASN A 184 25.02 -26.84 14.20
C ASN A 184 25.70 -25.60 13.61
N LEU A 185 25.53 -24.46 14.28
CA LEU A 185 26.10 -23.19 13.81
C LEU A 185 27.65 -23.26 13.81
N PRO A 186 28.30 -22.93 12.68
CA PRO A 186 29.76 -22.80 12.65
C PRO A 186 30.18 -21.62 13.52
N ARG A 187 31.32 -21.79 14.23
CA ARG A 187 31.85 -20.74 15.09
C ARG A 187 33.32 -20.45 14.75
N ASP A 188 33.69 -19.19 14.90
CA ASP A 188 35.06 -18.73 14.76
C ASP A 188 35.91 -19.07 16.03
N GLU A 189 37.18 -18.71 16.01
CA GLU A 189 38.10 -18.93 17.13
C GLU A 189 37.69 -18.20 18.42
N LYS A 190 36.82 -17.15 18.31
CA LYS A 190 36.32 -16.39 19.45
C LYS A 190 34.93 -16.88 19.92
N GLY A 191 34.40 -17.93 19.29
CA GLY A 191 33.09 -18.52 19.62
C GLY A 191 31.88 -17.78 19.03
N ALA A 192 32.11 -16.74 18.22
CA ALA A 192 31.04 -16.07 17.47
C ALA A 192 30.60 -16.91 16.27
N ILE A 193 29.41 -16.64 15.73
CA ILE A 193 28.93 -17.32 14.50
C ILE A 193 29.84 -16.93 13.35
N ASP A 194 30.37 -17.92 12.63
CA ASP A 194 31.24 -17.74 11.48
C ASP A 194 30.39 -17.58 10.19
N PHE A 195 29.97 -16.37 9.89
CA PHE A 195 29.21 -16.05 8.68
C PHE A 195 30.01 -16.14 7.38
N SER A 196 31.37 -16.32 7.44
CA SER A 196 32.17 -16.60 6.23
C SER A 196 31.77 -17.92 5.58
N ARG A 197 31.16 -18.82 6.33
CA ARG A 197 30.63 -20.11 5.87
C ARG A 197 29.18 -20.09 5.45
N ASP A 198 28.49 -18.95 5.55
CA ASP A 198 27.15 -18.77 5.06
C ASP A 198 27.14 -18.50 3.53
N PHE A 199 25.96 -18.57 2.91
CA PHE A 199 25.78 -18.48 1.45
C PHE A 199 26.47 -17.26 0.85
N PHE A 200 26.32 -16.08 1.45
CA PHE A 200 26.91 -14.83 0.97
C PHE A 200 28.32 -14.55 1.54
N GLY A 201 28.86 -15.41 2.36
CA GLY A 201 30.16 -15.23 3.01
C GLY A 201 30.22 -14.10 4.04
N LYS A 202 29.06 -13.56 4.43
CA LYS A 202 28.87 -12.50 5.41
C LYS A 202 27.45 -12.49 5.94
N GLU A 203 27.22 -11.81 7.05
CA GLU A 203 25.89 -11.63 7.61
C GLU A 203 25.01 -10.79 6.67
N THR A 204 23.80 -11.27 6.39
CA THR A 204 22.84 -10.62 5.49
C THR A 204 21.44 -10.58 6.10
N PHE A 205 20.65 -9.63 5.63
CA PHE A 205 19.33 -9.32 6.17
C PHE A 205 18.33 -9.02 5.04
N LEU A 206 17.02 -9.07 5.36
CA LEU A 206 15.99 -8.47 4.54
C LEU A 206 16.01 -6.94 4.73
N THR A 207 15.91 -6.20 3.63
CA THR A 207 16.02 -4.74 3.63
C THR A 207 14.86 -4.05 4.36
N VAL A 208 15.16 -2.94 5.03
CA VAL A 208 14.15 -2.03 5.61
C VAL A 208 13.77 -0.89 4.66
N SER A 209 14.60 -0.62 3.62
CA SER A 209 14.42 0.44 2.61
C SER A 209 15.36 0.20 1.43
N GLY A 210 14.92 0.56 0.23
CA GLY A 210 15.75 0.58 -0.97
C GLY A 210 16.53 1.87 -1.17
N GLN A 211 16.36 2.88 -0.30
CA GLN A 211 16.88 4.23 -0.48
C GLN A 211 18.39 4.27 -0.73
N LEU A 212 19.21 3.69 0.14
CA LEU A 212 20.66 3.81 0.01
C LEU A 212 21.18 3.28 -1.33
N ASN A 213 20.57 2.22 -1.85
CA ASN A 213 20.94 1.62 -3.14
C ASN A 213 20.41 2.45 -4.32
N VAL A 214 19.20 3.02 -4.22
CA VAL A 214 18.63 3.80 -5.31
C VAL A 214 19.31 5.16 -5.47
N GLU A 215 19.91 5.73 -4.42
CA GLU A 215 20.72 6.96 -4.51
C GLU A 215 21.87 6.83 -5.52
N ALA A 216 22.48 5.65 -5.67
CA ALA A 216 23.51 5.41 -6.70
C ALA A 216 22.98 5.69 -8.11
N TYR A 217 21.76 5.25 -8.38
CA TYR A 217 21.11 5.46 -9.67
C TYR A 217 20.57 6.89 -9.82
N CYS A 218 20.15 7.52 -8.74
CA CYS A 218 19.77 8.94 -8.71
C CYS A 218 20.94 9.82 -9.18
N LEU A 219 22.13 9.59 -8.64
CA LEU A 219 23.36 10.35 -8.98
C LEU A 219 23.94 10.01 -10.37
N ALA A 220 23.26 9.16 -11.14
CA ALA A 220 23.60 8.83 -12.53
C ALA A 220 22.47 9.15 -13.52
N LEU A 221 21.20 8.97 -13.10
CA LEU A 221 20.02 9.07 -13.96
C LEU A 221 19.08 10.23 -13.57
N SER A 222 19.41 10.99 -12.55
CA SER A 222 18.73 12.18 -12.02
C SER A 222 17.37 11.93 -11.38
N LYS A 223 16.48 11.14 -11.97
CA LYS A 223 15.14 10.87 -11.47
C LYS A 223 14.89 9.36 -11.45
N VAL A 224 14.78 8.80 -10.29
CA VAL A 224 14.59 7.36 -10.09
C VAL A 224 13.59 7.09 -8.99
N TYR A 225 13.03 5.91 -8.97
CA TYR A 225 12.24 5.42 -7.83
C TYR A 225 12.39 3.92 -7.68
N THR A 226 12.25 3.44 -6.46
CA THR A 226 12.02 2.02 -6.18
C THR A 226 10.60 1.82 -5.68
N PHE A 227 9.98 0.70 -6.02
CA PHE A 227 8.70 0.26 -5.52
C PHE A 227 8.80 -1.23 -5.27
N GLY A 228 8.97 -1.61 -4.03
CA GLY A 228 9.29 -2.98 -3.66
C GLY A 228 9.01 -3.32 -2.21
N PRO A 229 9.12 -4.61 -1.85
CA PRO A 229 8.90 -5.07 -0.48
C PRO A 229 10.02 -4.61 0.45
N THR A 230 9.64 -4.30 1.68
CA THR A 230 10.51 -3.95 2.80
C THR A 230 10.08 -4.72 4.04
N PHE A 231 10.99 -4.89 5.00
CA PHE A 231 10.80 -5.79 6.13
C PHE A 231 11.30 -5.14 7.41
N ARG A 232 10.51 -5.25 8.49
CA ARG A 232 10.89 -4.77 9.81
C ARG A 232 10.55 -5.84 10.85
N ALA A 233 11.56 -6.28 11.63
CA ALA A 233 11.42 -7.31 12.67
C ALA A 233 10.98 -6.70 14.01
N GLU A 234 10.24 -5.59 13.99
CA GLU A 234 9.73 -4.94 15.19
C GLU A 234 8.63 -5.80 15.84
N ASN A 235 8.76 -6.03 17.14
CA ASN A 235 7.73 -6.73 17.90
C ASN A 235 6.58 -5.78 18.27
N SER A 236 5.86 -5.28 17.24
CA SER A 236 4.74 -4.36 17.39
C SER A 236 3.42 -5.03 17.04
N HIS A 237 2.47 -5.02 17.97
CA HIS A 237 1.12 -5.59 17.81
C HIS A 237 0.06 -4.55 17.44
N THR A 238 0.46 -3.33 17.09
CA THR A 238 -0.49 -2.27 16.76
C THR A 238 -1.23 -2.52 15.43
N THR A 239 -2.29 -1.77 15.19
CA THR A 239 -3.06 -1.81 13.93
C THR A 239 -2.35 -1.13 12.76
N ARG A 240 -1.15 -0.59 12.96
CA ARG A 240 -0.40 0.24 12.01
C ARG A 240 0.92 -0.39 11.54
N HIS A 241 1.30 -1.55 12.09
CA HIS A 241 2.58 -2.20 11.80
C HIS A 241 2.40 -3.54 11.12
N LEU A 242 3.24 -3.78 10.14
CA LEU A 242 3.44 -5.05 9.44
C LEU A 242 4.93 -5.38 9.45
N ALA A 243 5.26 -6.67 9.48
CA ALA A 243 6.64 -7.12 9.34
C ALA A 243 7.12 -7.14 7.87
N GLU A 244 6.20 -7.24 6.93
CA GLU A 244 6.42 -7.14 5.49
C GLU A 244 5.41 -6.16 4.89
N PHE A 245 5.89 -5.17 4.14
CA PHE A 245 5.08 -4.15 3.49
C PHE A 245 5.82 -3.60 2.27
N TRP A 246 5.17 -2.76 1.46
CA TRP A 246 5.77 -2.19 0.26
C TRP A 246 6.06 -0.71 0.44
N MET A 247 7.26 -0.29 -0.01
CA MET A 247 7.65 1.12 -0.02
C MET A 247 7.75 1.64 -1.45
N ILE A 248 7.36 2.90 -1.61
CA ILE A 248 7.56 3.70 -2.81
C ILE A 248 8.57 4.78 -2.42
N GLU A 249 9.74 4.76 -3.06
CA GLU A 249 10.88 5.60 -2.65
C GLU A 249 11.51 6.28 -3.87
N PRO A 250 11.00 7.47 -4.29
CA PRO A 250 11.62 8.29 -5.33
C PRO A 250 12.84 9.03 -4.78
N GLU A 251 13.82 9.27 -5.68
CA GLU A 251 14.99 10.11 -5.46
C GLU A 251 15.20 11.03 -6.66
N ILE A 252 15.47 12.31 -6.41
CA ILE A 252 15.70 13.33 -7.42
C ILE A 252 17.00 14.08 -7.16
N ALA A 253 17.85 14.11 -8.19
CA ALA A 253 19.10 14.86 -8.19
C ALA A 253 18.87 16.33 -8.50
N PHE A 254 19.78 17.21 -8.05
CA PHE A 254 19.71 18.67 -8.17
C PHE A 254 18.47 19.28 -7.52
N ALA A 255 18.01 18.66 -6.45
CA ALA A 255 16.78 19.04 -5.74
C ALA A 255 17.04 19.28 -4.26
N ASP A 256 16.30 20.22 -3.71
CA ASP A 256 16.26 20.54 -2.29
C ASP A 256 15.00 19.96 -1.61
N LEU A 257 14.85 20.21 -0.32
CA LEU A 257 13.68 19.78 0.45
C LEU A 257 12.36 20.37 -0.08
N ALA A 258 12.40 21.59 -0.64
CA ALA A 258 11.19 22.25 -1.13
C ALA A 258 10.67 21.59 -2.41
N GLU A 259 11.58 21.13 -3.27
CA GLU A 259 11.24 20.38 -4.48
C GLU A 259 10.74 18.96 -4.16
N ASP A 260 11.33 18.32 -3.15
CA ASP A 260 10.87 17.00 -2.65
C ASP A 260 9.44 17.09 -2.08
N ALA A 261 9.15 18.12 -1.28
CA ALA A 261 7.81 18.36 -0.75
C ALA A 261 6.77 18.63 -1.86
N ARG A 262 7.15 19.34 -2.92
CA ARG A 262 6.30 19.57 -4.08
C ARG A 262 6.01 18.27 -4.84
N LEU A 263 7.03 17.44 -5.07
CA LEU A 263 6.87 16.14 -5.70
C LEU A 263 5.91 15.25 -4.89
N ALA A 264 6.06 15.22 -3.56
CA ALA A 264 5.18 14.45 -2.66
C ALA A 264 3.71 14.91 -2.76
N GLU A 265 3.46 16.24 -2.80
CA GLU A 265 2.11 16.79 -2.98
C GLU A 265 1.50 16.40 -4.33
N GLU A 266 2.23 16.61 -5.43
CA GLU A 266 1.78 16.27 -6.79
C GLU A 266 1.48 14.77 -6.91
N PHE A 267 2.35 13.93 -6.36
CA PHE A 267 2.22 12.49 -6.36
C PHE A 267 0.97 12.00 -5.64
N LEU A 268 0.75 12.41 -4.40
CA LEU A 268 -0.44 12.00 -3.64
C LEU A 268 -1.73 12.46 -4.32
N LYS A 269 -1.77 13.70 -4.82
CA LYS A 269 -2.94 14.22 -5.54
C LYS A 269 -3.22 13.45 -6.83
N TYR A 270 -2.18 13.02 -7.55
CA TYR A 270 -2.33 12.18 -8.74
C TYR A 270 -2.93 10.81 -8.41
N LEU A 271 -2.43 10.15 -7.37
CA LEU A 271 -2.90 8.84 -6.94
C LEU A 271 -4.38 8.87 -6.53
N PHE A 272 -4.79 9.90 -5.78
CA PHE A 272 -6.18 10.04 -5.36
C PHE A 272 -7.12 10.34 -6.52
N ARG A 273 -6.71 11.17 -7.50
CA ARG A 273 -7.47 11.37 -8.75
C ARG A 273 -7.63 10.07 -9.53
N ALA A 274 -6.58 9.27 -9.64
CA ALA A 274 -6.64 7.99 -10.34
C ALA A 274 -7.70 7.06 -9.73
N VAL A 275 -7.74 6.91 -8.42
CA VAL A 275 -8.73 6.06 -7.75
C VAL A 275 -10.14 6.60 -7.90
N LEU A 276 -10.36 7.90 -7.71
CA LEU A 276 -11.67 8.54 -7.88
C LEU A 276 -12.22 8.33 -9.29
N ASN A 277 -11.36 8.40 -10.32
CA ASN A 277 -11.76 8.26 -11.71
C ASN A 277 -11.91 6.80 -12.16
N GLU A 278 -11.07 5.90 -11.68
CA GLU A 278 -10.96 4.54 -12.22
C GLU A 278 -11.67 3.49 -11.35
N ARG A 279 -11.95 3.81 -10.07
CA ARG A 279 -12.55 2.88 -9.08
C ARG A 279 -13.70 3.52 -8.30
N SER A 280 -14.52 4.31 -8.98
CA SER A 280 -15.67 5.00 -8.37
C SER A 280 -16.72 4.02 -7.81
N ASP A 281 -16.92 2.86 -8.43
CA ASP A 281 -17.80 1.80 -7.97
C ASP A 281 -17.31 1.17 -6.64
N ASP A 282 -16.03 0.86 -6.57
CA ASP A 282 -15.40 0.34 -5.35
C ASP A 282 -15.39 1.39 -4.23
N LEU A 283 -15.09 2.66 -4.55
CA LEU A 283 -15.14 3.75 -3.57
C LEU A 283 -16.56 4.04 -3.06
N ALA A 284 -17.57 3.91 -3.91
CA ALA A 284 -18.96 4.04 -3.48
C ALA A 284 -19.33 2.99 -2.43
N PHE A 285 -18.91 1.74 -2.63
CA PHE A 285 -19.06 0.68 -1.62
C PHE A 285 -18.29 0.99 -0.34
N ILE A 286 -17.04 1.45 -0.45
CA ILE A 286 -16.23 1.86 0.72
C ILE A 286 -16.94 2.98 1.49
N ALA A 287 -17.47 3.99 0.79
CA ALA A 287 -18.20 5.11 1.41
C ALA A 287 -19.51 4.65 2.10
N GLU A 288 -20.18 3.65 1.54
CA GLU A 288 -21.41 3.12 2.13
C GLU A 288 -21.13 2.25 3.37
N ARG A 289 -20.07 1.47 3.38
CA ARG A 289 -19.90 0.35 4.34
C ARG A 289 -18.71 0.46 5.28
N VAL A 290 -17.71 1.29 4.98
CA VAL A 290 -16.45 1.36 5.72
C VAL A 290 -16.21 2.76 6.29
N ASP A 291 -16.08 3.76 5.42
CA ASP A 291 -15.81 5.16 5.80
C ASP A 291 -16.68 6.10 4.95
N LYS A 292 -17.74 6.61 5.54
CA LYS A 292 -18.70 7.51 4.88
C LYS A 292 -18.06 8.75 4.24
N ASN A 293 -16.88 9.13 4.71
CA ASN A 293 -16.14 10.29 4.23
C ASN A 293 -15.06 9.92 3.18
N ALA A 294 -14.93 8.65 2.78
CA ALA A 294 -13.84 8.18 1.93
C ALA A 294 -13.67 9.03 0.66
N ILE A 295 -14.76 9.32 -0.05
CA ILE A 295 -14.73 10.10 -1.29
C ILE A 295 -14.41 11.57 -0.99
N THR A 296 -15.18 12.23 -0.11
CA THR A 296 -15.01 13.64 0.22
C THR A 296 -13.62 13.94 0.77
N LYS A 297 -13.08 13.06 1.60
CA LYS A 297 -11.71 13.17 2.12
C LYS A 297 -10.65 13.23 1.01
N LEU A 298 -10.79 12.41 -0.04
CA LEU A 298 -9.87 12.42 -1.18
C LEU A 298 -10.06 13.67 -2.05
N GLU A 299 -11.30 14.12 -2.27
CA GLU A 299 -11.61 15.35 -2.99
C GLU A 299 -11.05 16.58 -2.27
N ASP A 300 -11.26 16.69 -0.97
CA ASP A 300 -10.74 17.77 -0.14
C ASP A 300 -9.21 17.80 -0.17
N PHE A 301 -8.56 16.63 -0.07
CA PHE A 301 -7.11 16.51 -0.15
C PHE A 301 -6.55 17.00 -1.49
N ILE A 302 -7.19 16.64 -2.60
CA ILE A 302 -6.76 17.05 -3.95
C ILE A 302 -6.86 18.56 -4.13
N ASN A 303 -7.91 19.17 -3.59
CA ASN A 303 -8.22 20.60 -3.80
C ASN A 303 -7.48 21.52 -2.82
N ALA A 304 -7.03 21.01 -1.68
CA ALA A 304 -6.31 21.81 -0.69
C ALA A 304 -4.83 22.00 -1.08
N PRO A 305 -4.25 23.21 -0.94
CA PRO A 305 -2.80 23.37 -0.91
C PRO A 305 -2.24 22.80 0.40
N PHE A 306 -1.04 22.24 0.37
CA PHE A 306 -0.39 21.79 1.58
C PHE A 306 0.16 22.99 2.36
N GLU A 307 -0.06 23.00 3.68
CA GLU A 307 0.57 23.95 4.58
C GLU A 307 1.98 23.48 4.90
N ARG A 308 2.94 24.43 4.97
CA ARG A 308 4.31 24.12 5.40
C ARG A 308 4.56 24.74 6.77
N ILE A 309 4.99 23.94 7.70
CA ILE A 309 5.25 24.36 9.09
C ILE A 309 6.63 23.83 9.49
N ASP A 310 7.48 24.72 10.02
CA ASP A 310 8.75 24.29 10.63
C ASP A 310 8.47 23.50 11.91
N TYR A 311 9.27 22.46 12.19
CA TYR A 311 9.10 21.63 13.39
C TYR A 311 9.09 22.46 14.68
N THR A 312 9.96 23.46 14.77
CA THR A 312 10.03 24.36 15.93
C THR A 312 8.73 25.14 16.13
N ASP A 313 8.14 25.61 15.04
CA ASP A 313 6.84 26.28 15.05
C ASP A 313 5.72 25.28 15.38
N ALA A 314 5.75 24.07 14.83
CA ALA A 314 4.78 23.04 15.13
C ALA A 314 4.74 22.70 16.64
N VAL A 315 5.91 22.52 17.27
CA VAL A 315 6.01 22.31 18.73
C VAL A 315 5.44 23.51 19.50
N SER A 316 5.76 24.74 19.09
CA SER A 316 5.21 25.95 19.72
C SER A 316 3.70 26.06 19.60
N LEU A 317 3.13 25.70 18.44
CA LEU A 317 1.69 25.67 18.22
C LEU A 317 0.99 24.64 19.11
N LEU A 318 1.55 23.42 19.18
CA LEU A 318 1.04 22.34 20.04
C LEU A 318 1.06 22.75 21.52
N GLN A 319 2.16 23.34 22.01
CA GLN A 319 2.26 23.81 23.39
C GLN A 319 1.25 24.91 23.72
N LYS A 320 0.95 25.79 22.76
CA LYS A 320 -0.01 26.90 22.91
C LYS A 320 -1.47 26.48 22.67
N SER A 321 -1.72 25.25 22.22
CA SER A 321 -3.07 24.76 21.84
C SER A 321 -4.07 24.73 23.00
N GLY A 322 -3.59 24.68 24.24
CA GLY A 322 -4.41 24.46 25.41
C GLY A 322 -4.96 23.04 25.54
N ARG A 323 -4.67 22.16 24.58
CA ARG A 323 -5.07 20.75 24.60
C ARG A 323 -4.13 19.94 25.50
N LYS A 324 -4.68 19.01 26.25
CA LYS A 324 -3.90 18.02 26.96
C LYS A 324 -3.67 16.82 26.03
N PHE A 325 -2.41 16.57 25.71
CA PHE A 325 -1.96 15.41 24.97
C PHE A 325 -1.56 14.28 25.91
N ASP A 326 -1.61 13.04 25.43
CA ASP A 326 -1.16 11.86 26.19
C ASP A 326 0.37 11.77 26.21
N PHE A 327 1.02 12.23 25.15
CA PHE A 327 2.48 12.29 25.01
C PHE A 327 3.01 13.72 25.23
N PRO A 328 4.26 13.87 25.76
CA PRO A 328 4.85 15.19 25.98
C PRO A 328 5.10 15.94 24.66
N VAL A 329 4.92 17.25 24.69
CA VAL A 329 5.22 18.16 23.59
C VAL A 329 6.42 19.00 23.98
N GLU A 330 7.60 18.55 23.58
CA GLU A 330 8.89 19.22 23.86
C GLU A 330 9.76 19.24 22.61
N TRP A 331 10.55 20.29 22.44
CA TRP A 331 11.49 20.36 21.32
C TRP A 331 12.55 19.27 21.45
N GLY A 332 12.78 18.53 20.39
CA GLY A 332 13.71 17.39 20.37
C GLY A 332 13.06 16.03 20.51
N LEU A 333 11.74 15.96 20.71
CA LEU A 333 10.97 14.70 20.70
C LEU A 333 10.24 14.50 19.38
N ASP A 334 10.07 13.24 18.96
CA ASP A 334 9.25 12.93 17.80
C ASP A 334 7.79 13.33 18.03
N LEU A 335 7.17 13.91 17.00
CA LEU A 335 5.73 14.13 16.98
C LEU A 335 4.99 12.78 16.99
N GLN A 336 4.05 12.64 17.92
CA GLN A 336 3.19 11.47 17.96
C GLN A 336 1.94 11.69 17.11
N THR A 337 1.28 10.61 16.72
CA THR A 337 0.08 10.68 15.85
C THR A 337 -0.98 11.65 16.36
N GLU A 338 -1.16 11.81 17.66
CA GLU A 338 -2.13 12.77 18.22
C GLU A 338 -1.71 14.22 17.95
N HIS A 339 -0.40 14.52 17.95
CA HIS A 339 0.17 15.83 17.61
C HIS A 339 -0.03 16.13 16.12
N GLU A 340 0.28 15.16 15.26
CA GLU A 340 0.15 15.25 13.80
C GLU A 340 -1.32 15.46 13.38
N ARG A 341 -2.23 14.71 14.00
CA ARG A 341 -3.65 14.85 13.75
C ARG A 341 -4.19 16.18 14.23
N TRP A 342 -3.76 16.67 15.39
CA TRP A 342 -4.16 17.99 15.85
C TRP A 342 -3.70 19.08 14.87
N LEU A 343 -2.47 19.03 14.38
CA LEU A 343 -1.97 19.96 13.38
C LEU A 343 -2.82 19.96 12.11
N THR A 344 -3.15 18.79 11.60
CA THR A 344 -3.86 18.62 10.31
C THR A 344 -5.37 18.79 10.42
N GLU A 345 -6.01 18.39 11.53
CA GLU A 345 -7.46 18.34 11.67
C GLU A 345 -8.04 19.56 12.41
N GLU A 346 -7.36 20.03 13.46
CA GLU A 346 -7.88 21.08 14.34
C GLU A 346 -7.23 22.44 14.07
N HIS A 347 -5.91 22.47 13.81
CA HIS A 347 -5.20 23.73 13.62
C HIS A 347 -5.27 24.25 12.17
N VAL A 348 -4.92 23.40 11.18
CA VAL A 348 -4.83 23.80 9.77
C VAL A 348 -6.08 23.40 8.97
N GLY A 349 -6.66 22.27 9.27
CA GLY A 349 -7.84 21.73 8.56
C GLY A 349 -7.52 21.15 7.17
N ARG A 350 -6.24 20.85 6.87
CA ARG A 350 -5.76 20.33 5.59
C ARG A 350 -4.40 19.66 5.74
N PRO A 351 -3.84 19.02 4.68
CA PRO A 351 -2.52 18.40 4.75
C PRO A 351 -1.41 19.39 5.14
N VAL A 352 -0.46 18.92 5.93
CA VAL A 352 0.65 19.71 6.46
C VAL A 352 1.97 19.01 6.13
N VAL A 353 2.97 19.79 5.69
CA VAL A 353 4.36 19.34 5.59
C VAL A 353 5.13 19.96 6.75
N VAL A 354 5.53 19.14 7.71
CA VAL A 354 6.41 19.56 8.80
C VAL A 354 7.85 19.38 8.36
N THR A 355 8.69 20.41 8.52
CA THR A 355 10.07 20.42 8.02
C THR A 355 11.08 20.75 9.12
N ASN A 356 12.37 20.49 8.86
CA ASN A 356 13.49 20.86 9.72
C ASN A 356 13.43 20.28 11.13
N TYR A 357 13.40 18.96 11.18
CA TYR A 357 13.39 18.21 12.44
C TYR A 357 14.76 18.28 13.17
N PRO A 358 14.76 18.10 14.51
CA PRO A 358 16.00 17.97 15.28
C PRO A 358 16.89 16.85 14.74
N GLU A 359 18.19 17.12 14.64
CA GLU A 359 19.16 16.22 14.01
C GLU A 359 19.28 14.85 14.70
N HIS A 360 19.11 14.80 16.01
CA HIS A 360 19.34 13.60 16.82
C HIS A 360 18.17 12.57 16.76
N ILE A 361 17.00 12.98 16.27
CA ILE A 361 15.84 12.09 16.09
C ILE A 361 15.64 11.63 14.65
N LYS A 362 16.49 12.05 13.72
CA LYS A 362 16.41 11.72 12.30
C LYS A 362 17.71 11.03 11.83
N ALA A 363 17.60 10.21 10.76
CA ALA A 363 18.67 9.37 10.26
C ALA A 363 19.95 10.11 9.85
N PHE A 364 21.07 9.39 9.86
CA PHE A 364 22.41 9.92 9.64
C PHE A 364 22.63 10.55 8.25
N TYR A 365 21.92 10.10 7.25
CA TYR A 365 22.04 10.52 5.85
C TYR A 365 21.28 11.81 5.51
N MET A 366 20.50 12.34 6.43
CA MET A 366 19.73 13.57 6.21
C MET A 366 20.64 14.79 6.32
N ARG A 367 20.46 15.75 5.39
CA ARG A 367 21.28 16.96 5.30
C ARG A 367 21.18 17.81 6.57
N LEU A 368 22.32 18.01 7.24
CA LEU A 368 22.41 18.89 8.40
C LEU A 368 22.24 20.35 7.95
N ASN A 369 21.30 21.08 8.53
CA ASN A 369 21.07 22.48 8.27
C ASN A 369 22.21 23.36 8.83
N ASP A 370 22.31 24.60 8.36
CA ASP A 370 23.39 25.52 8.73
C ASP A 370 23.33 25.94 10.21
N ASP A 371 22.22 25.71 10.90
CA ASP A 371 22.07 25.93 12.33
C ASP A 371 22.80 24.86 13.18
N GLY A 372 23.24 23.77 12.58
CA GLY A 372 23.90 22.65 13.22
C GLY A 372 23.04 21.88 14.24
N LYS A 373 21.72 22.09 14.25
CA LYS A 373 20.77 21.50 15.21
C LYS A 373 19.63 20.75 14.55
N THR A 374 19.29 21.13 13.32
CA THR A 374 18.19 20.53 12.57
C THR A 374 18.71 19.91 11.27
N VAL A 375 17.91 19.02 10.70
CA VAL A 375 18.15 18.42 9.38
C VAL A 375 17.03 18.77 8.42
N ALA A 376 17.34 18.83 7.13
CA ALA A 376 16.39 19.08 6.06
C ALA A 376 15.50 17.82 5.82
N ALA A 377 14.77 17.44 6.84
CA ALA A 377 13.78 16.38 6.83
C ALA A 377 12.37 16.94 6.66
N MET A 378 11.47 16.15 6.14
CA MET A 378 10.06 16.47 6.09
C MET A 378 9.20 15.25 6.40
N ASP A 379 8.06 15.48 7.06
CA ASP A 379 6.98 14.52 7.16
C ASP A 379 5.71 15.17 6.57
N VAL A 380 5.08 14.49 5.62
CA VAL A 380 3.79 14.89 5.06
C VAL A 380 2.70 14.26 5.90
N LEU A 381 1.92 15.11 6.54
CA LEU A 381 0.83 14.73 7.42
C LEU A 381 -0.52 14.87 6.71
N ALA A 382 -1.35 13.85 6.80
CA ALA A 382 -2.70 13.87 6.23
C ALA A 382 -3.76 13.78 7.35
N PRO A 383 -4.89 14.52 7.23
CA PRO A 383 -6.00 14.41 8.18
C PRO A 383 -6.50 12.96 8.29
N GLY A 384 -6.72 12.47 9.51
CA GLY A 384 -7.23 11.11 9.76
C GLY A 384 -6.17 10.04 9.95
N ILE A 385 -4.94 10.24 9.48
CA ILE A 385 -3.89 9.22 9.59
C ILE A 385 -2.60 9.74 10.27
N GLY A 386 -2.29 11.03 10.17
CA GLY A 386 -1.01 11.62 10.56
C GLY A 386 0.02 11.47 9.42
N GLU A 387 1.25 11.14 9.75
CA GLU A 387 2.32 10.95 8.76
C GLU A 387 1.94 9.90 7.70
N ILE A 388 2.03 10.28 6.42
CA ILE A 388 1.82 9.41 5.25
C ILE A 388 3.10 9.29 4.40
N ILE A 389 3.93 10.31 4.37
CA ILE A 389 5.24 10.34 3.69
C ILE A 389 6.27 10.89 4.66
N GLY A 390 7.44 10.25 4.72
CA GLY A 390 8.66 10.77 5.34
C GLY A 390 9.74 10.95 4.29
N GLY A 391 10.43 12.10 4.29
CA GLY A 391 11.45 12.41 3.29
C GLY A 391 12.55 13.35 3.80
N SER A 392 13.56 13.57 2.98
CA SER A 392 14.61 14.54 3.28
C SER A 392 15.43 14.91 2.06
N GLN A 393 16.08 16.04 2.11
CA GLN A 393 17.30 16.26 1.36
C GLN A 393 18.43 15.41 1.96
N ARG A 394 19.27 14.82 1.11
CA ARG A 394 20.35 13.93 1.54
C ARG A 394 21.61 14.72 1.82
N GLU A 395 22.46 14.24 2.74
CA GLU A 395 23.73 14.88 3.03
C GLU A 395 24.72 14.64 1.88
N GLU A 396 25.05 15.67 1.14
CA GLU A 396 25.97 15.64 0.01
C GLU A 396 27.43 15.93 0.38
N ARG A 397 27.67 16.49 1.59
CA ARG A 397 29.02 16.84 2.09
C ARG A 397 29.63 15.66 2.80
N LEU A 398 30.76 15.14 2.28
CA LEU A 398 31.40 13.91 2.79
C LEU A 398 31.84 14.03 4.25
N ASP A 399 32.44 15.17 4.63
CA ASP A 399 32.93 15.40 5.99
C ASP A 399 31.79 15.47 7.01
N VAL A 400 30.67 16.06 6.65
CA VAL A 400 29.45 16.10 7.48
C VAL A 400 28.83 14.71 7.59
N LEU A 401 28.70 13.98 6.46
CA LEU A 401 28.20 12.60 6.47
C LEU A 401 29.07 11.72 7.38
N ASP A 402 30.40 11.82 7.29
CA ASP A 402 31.33 11.07 8.12
C ASP A 402 31.18 11.37 9.61
N ALA A 403 30.95 12.65 9.96
CA ALA A 403 30.66 13.06 11.33
C ALA A 403 29.33 12.48 11.84
N ARG A 404 28.29 12.53 11.02
CA ARG A 404 26.99 11.93 11.34
C ARG A 404 27.08 10.42 11.51
N MET A 405 27.77 9.72 10.62
CA MET A 405 28.00 8.27 10.74
C MET A 405 28.71 7.92 12.06
N ALA A 406 29.74 8.69 12.44
CA ALA A 406 30.44 8.49 13.71
C ALA A 406 29.52 8.71 14.93
N GLN A 407 28.63 9.69 14.88
CA GLN A 407 27.65 9.97 15.92
C GLN A 407 26.66 8.80 16.10
N PHE A 408 26.27 8.14 15.01
CA PHE A 408 25.42 6.96 15.03
C PHE A 408 26.18 5.64 15.24
N GLY A 409 27.49 5.68 15.44
CA GLY A 409 28.32 4.48 15.66
C GLY A 409 28.44 3.58 14.42
N LEU A 410 28.24 4.12 13.23
CA LEU A 410 28.31 3.36 11.99
C LEU A 410 29.76 3.22 11.49
N ASP A 411 30.09 2.01 11.01
CA ASP A 411 31.41 1.71 10.47
C ASP A 411 31.57 2.28 9.06
N ARG A 412 32.51 3.22 8.89
CA ARG A 412 32.80 3.88 7.61
C ARG A 412 33.27 2.92 6.52
N GLU A 413 33.97 1.86 6.87
CA GLU A 413 34.42 0.85 5.90
C GLU A 413 33.26 0.03 5.37
N HIS A 414 32.29 -0.29 6.22
CA HIS A 414 31.08 -0.99 5.83
C HIS A 414 30.23 -0.16 4.86
N TYR A 415 30.20 1.17 5.03
CA TYR A 415 29.50 2.12 4.16
C TYR A 415 30.42 2.84 3.15
N SER A 416 31.63 2.29 2.86
CA SER A 416 32.56 2.91 1.92
C SER A 416 31.95 3.19 0.55
N TRP A 417 31.15 2.27 0.05
CA TRP A 417 30.42 2.39 -1.24
C TRP A 417 29.39 3.56 -1.20
N TYR A 418 28.72 3.80 -0.09
CA TYR A 418 27.77 4.90 0.06
C TYR A 418 28.48 6.27 0.18
N ARG A 419 29.64 6.28 0.83
CA ARG A 419 30.52 7.45 0.92
C ARG A 419 31.09 7.85 -0.44
N ASP A 420 31.30 6.89 -1.34
CA ASP A 420 31.80 7.15 -2.71
C ASP A 420 30.83 8.04 -3.50
N PHE A 421 29.54 8.01 -3.24
CA PHE A 421 28.60 8.94 -3.86
C PHE A 421 28.91 10.43 -3.56
N ARG A 422 29.58 10.70 -2.44
CA ARG A 422 30.01 12.05 -2.03
C ARG A 422 31.40 12.41 -2.53
N ARG A 423 32.18 11.41 -2.92
CA ARG A 423 33.53 11.60 -3.48
C ARG A 423 33.53 11.89 -4.96
N TYR A 424 32.57 11.31 -5.68
CA TYR A 424 32.60 11.25 -7.14
C TYR A 424 31.42 12.00 -7.76
N GLY A 425 31.49 13.33 -7.74
CA GLY A 425 30.53 14.18 -8.43
C GLY A 425 29.16 14.27 -7.75
N SER A 426 29.16 14.41 -6.43
CA SER A 426 27.93 14.59 -5.64
C SER A 426 27.20 15.88 -5.99
N VAL A 427 25.89 15.84 -5.88
CA VAL A 427 24.98 16.98 -6.03
C VAL A 427 23.96 16.99 -4.91
N PRO A 428 23.33 18.14 -4.59
CA PRO A 428 22.13 18.13 -3.77
C PRO A 428 21.10 17.18 -4.37
N HIS A 429 20.55 16.29 -3.56
CA HIS A 429 19.52 15.36 -3.97
C HIS A 429 18.58 15.09 -2.79
N ALA A 430 17.36 14.72 -3.10
CA ALA A 430 16.31 14.56 -2.13
C ALA A 430 15.36 13.43 -2.53
N GLY A 431 14.65 12.91 -1.56
CA GLY A 431 13.68 11.86 -1.81
C GLY A 431 12.84 11.54 -0.58
N PHE A 432 11.82 10.73 -0.78
CA PHE A 432 10.90 10.37 0.29
C PHE A 432 10.50 8.89 0.24
N GLY A 433 9.93 8.41 1.33
CA GLY A 433 9.32 7.09 1.43
C GLY A 433 7.82 7.19 1.70
N LEU A 434 7.03 6.44 0.93
CA LEU A 434 5.60 6.26 1.14
C LEU A 434 5.31 4.78 1.36
N GLY A 435 4.80 4.43 2.53
CA GLY A 435 4.30 3.08 2.80
C GLY A 435 3.02 2.79 2.01
N PHE A 436 3.07 1.83 1.09
CA PHE A 436 1.96 1.55 0.19
C PHE A 436 0.71 1.05 0.92
N GLU A 437 0.86 0.21 1.93
CA GLU A 437 -0.27 -0.26 2.75
C GLU A 437 -0.90 0.88 3.55
N ARG A 438 -0.10 1.85 4.03
CA ARG A 438 -0.61 3.05 4.72
C ARG A 438 -1.46 3.91 3.78
N LEU A 439 -1.03 4.05 2.52
CA LEU A 439 -1.81 4.69 1.47
C LEU A 439 -3.15 3.99 1.22
N VAL A 440 -3.15 2.64 1.09
CA VAL A 440 -4.38 1.85 0.90
C VAL A 440 -5.32 1.99 2.10
N VAL A 441 -4.78 1.95 3.33
CA VAL A 441 -5.55 2.22 4.57
C VAL A 441 -6.23 3.58 4.49
N TYR A 442 -5.50 4.61 4.10
CA TYR A 442 -6.03 5.96 3.99
C TYR A 442 -7.16 6.06 2.96
N VAL A 443 -6.95 5.54 1.75
CA VAL A 443 -7.94 5.58 0.66
C VAL A 443 -9.20 4.79 1.00
N CYS A 444 -9.05 3.59 1.56
CA CYS A 444 -10.16 2.69 1.86
C CYS A 444 -10.78 2.89 3.26
N GLY A 445 -10.26 3.81 4.09
CA GLY A 445 -10.76 4.03 5.45
C GLY A 445 -10.65 2.80 6.36
N LEU A 446 -9.66 1.94 6.16
CA LEU A 446 -9.50 0.71 6.93
C LEU A 446 -8.99 1.01 8.34
N SER A 447 -9.50 0.29 9.33
CA SER A 447 -9.07 0.43 10.73
C SER A 447 -7.80 -0.33 11.08
N ASN A 448 -7.35 -1.24 10.21
CA ASN A 448 -6.18 -2.10 10.45
C ASN A 448 -5.40 -2.33 9.16
N ILE A 449 -4.10 -2.07 9.20
CA ILE A 449 -3.19 -2.20 8.05
C ILE A 449 -3.11 -3.65 7.52
N ARG A 450 -3.41 -4.65 8.36
CA ARG A 450 -3.46 -6.07 7.94
C ARG A 450 -4.54 -6.35 6.88
N ASP A 451 -5.47 -5.42 6.70
CA ASP A 451 -6.55 -5.54 5.72
C ASP A 451 -6.19 -4.86 4.37
N ALA A 452 -5.08 -4.14 4.32
CA ALA A 452 -4.57 -3.48 3.12
C ALA A 452 -3.63 -4.35 2.25
N ILE A 453 -3.20 -5.51 2.76
CA ILE A 453 -2.30 -6.44 2.08
C ILE A 453 -2.92 -7.84 2.01
N PRO A 454 -2.73 -8.60 0.91
CA PRO A 454 -3.38 -9.92 0.72
C PRO A 454 -3.10 -10.92 1.85
N TYR A 455 -1.84 -11.07 2.24
CA TYR A 455 -1.38 -11.98 3.28
C TYR A 455 -0.50 -11.21 4.28
N PRO A 456 -1.06 -10.69 5.38
CA PRO A 456 -0.31 -9.89 6.33
C PRO A 456 0.73 -10.73 7.08
N ARG A 457 1.91 -10.13 7.27
CA ARG A 457 2.97 -10.67 8.14
C ARG A 457 3.09 -9.77 9.37
N ALA A 458 2.93 -10.36 10.54
CA ALA A 458 2.99 -9.66 11.82
C ALA A 458 3.55 -10.61 12.91
N PRO A 459 3.98 -10.12 14.08
CA PRO A 459 4.42 -11.00 15.15
C PRO A 459 3.41 -12.11 15.46
N GLY A 460 3.87 -13.36 15.44
CA GLY A 460 3.04 -14.54 15.67
C GLY A 460 2.10 -14.93 14.51
N SER A 461 2.21 -14.31 13.34
CA SER A 461 1.33 -14.62 12.20
C SER A 461 2.10 -14.57 10.87
N ALA A 462 2.26 -15.74 10.26
CA ALA A 462 2.87 -15.92 8.95
C ALA A 462 2.17 -17.05 8.16
N ASP A 463 0.90 -17.27 8.44
CA ASP A 463 0.08 -18.31 7.80
C ASP A 463 -0.16 -18.01 6.31
N PHE A 464 -0.28 -19.06 5.51
CA PHE A 464 -0.37 -19.06 4.05
C PHE A 464 0.95 -18.83 3.31
#